data_b16e7cde9ae9ecee4db3b09254460979
#
_entry.id   b16e7cde9ae9ecee4db3b09254460979
#
_cell.length_a   1.000
_cell.length_b   1.000
_cell.length_c   1.000
_cell.angle_alpha   90.00
_cell.angle_beta   90.00
_cell.angle_gamma   90.00
#
_symmetry.space_group_name_H-M   'P 1'
#
loop_
_entity.id
_entity.type
_entity.pdbx_description
1 polymer ?
#
loop_
_entity_poly.entity_id
_entity_poly.type
_entity_poly.pdbx_seq_one_letter_code
_entity_poly.pdbx_strand_id
1 'polypeptide(L)'
;MSFLIDVILILIGIAALGILIWLGLTLKQAREDRLVEAAAALERQRHLDEEMAAVKTLQAAVTGRIDLLTQSVGQRFDSLQNRVGDGLKDNVKETTESLSKLNERLAVIDAAQKNLSSLTSEVLTLKDVLSNKQTRGAFGQGRMEAIIRDALPPNSFEFQATLKNGKRPDCVIHLPNDPRPLIIDAKFPLESITAFREAKTDDEKKLAIARVRTDVSTHLKDIAEKYIAQGETQEMAIMFVPSESIYADLHDSFDEIIQKAQRARIMITSPSLLMMAVQMLQVIVKDSRMREQAHLVQIEVGKILDDVRLLSDRVGKLETHFHQANEDISKITTSTDKIIRRAEKIATMDLENPTSITEDGD
;
A
#
# COMPACT_ATOMS: atom_id res chain seq x y z
N MET A 1 9.22 -47.01 -111.94
CA MET A 1 8.93 -47.45 -110.55
C MET A 1 9.99 -46.94 -109.51
N SER A 2 11.26 -46.86 -109.89
CA SER A 2 12.34 -46.37 -109.05
C SER A 2 12.18 -44.88 -108.64
N PHE A 3 11.81 -43.98 -109.56
CA PHE A 3 11.65 -42.55 -109.34
C PHE A 3 10.54 -42.22 -108.31
N LEU A 4 9.45 -43.01 -108.23
CA LEU A 4 8.37 -42.76 -107.23
C LEU A 4 8.80 -43.16 -105.85
N ILE A 5 9.65 -44.18 -105.67
CA ILE A 5 10.20 -44.63 -104.39
C ILE A 5 11.18 -43.59 -103.85
N ASP A 6 12.01 -42.99 -104.73
CA ASP A 6 12.97 -41.97 -104.31
C ASP A 6 12.27 -40.67 -103.82
N VAL A 7 11.18 -40.27 -104.47
CA VAL A 7 10.35 -39.13 -104.08
C VAL A 7 9.69 -39.37 -102.75
N ILE A 8 9.16 -40.59 -102.50
CA ILE A 8 8.54 -40.95 -101.19
C ILE A 8 9.59 -40.95 -100.07
N LEU A 9 10.77 -41.46 -100.31
CA LEU A 9 11.86 -41.44 -99.33
C LEU A 9 12.32 -40.03 -98.98
N ILE A 10 12.39 -39.12 -99.95
CA ILE A 10 12.71 -37.71 -99.70
C ILE A 10 11.61 -37.05 -98.90
N LEU A 11 10.34 -37.28 -99.20
CA LEU A 11 9.21 -36.73 -98.37
C LEU A 11 9.21 -37.26 -96.96
N ILE A 12 9.47 -38.54 -96.75
CA ILE A 12 9.61 -39.12 -95.38
C ILE A 12 10.80 -38.50 -94.68
N GLY A 13 11.91 -38.26 -95.34
CA GLY A 13 13.09 -37.61 -94.78
C GLY A 13 12.80 -36.17 -94.32
N ILE A 14 12.08 -35.42 -95.19
CA ILE A 14 11.65 -34.03 -94.80
C ILE A 14 10.67 -34.02 -93.60
N ALA A 15 9.69 -34.94 -93.59
CA ALA A 15 8.77 -35.10 -92.52
C ALA A 15 9.48 -35.46 -91.17
N ALA A 16 10.43 -36.41 -91.26
CA ALA A 16 11.22 -36.79 -90.07
C ALA A 16 12.09 -35.64 -89.59
N LEU A 17 12.70 -34.84 -90.50
CA LEU A 17 13.44 -33.64 -90.11
C LEU A 17 12.53 -32.57 -89.45
N GLY A 18 11.30 -32.37 -90.00
CA GLY A 18 10.30 -31.48 -89.44
C GLY A 18 9.90 -31.89 -88.01
N ILE A 19 9.67 -33.18 -87.76
CA ILE A 19 9.34 -33.73 -86.47
C ILE A 19 10.49 -33.56 -85.46
N LEU A 20 11.74 -33.77 -85.89
CA LEU A 20 12.92 -33.57 -85.08
C LEU A 20 13.12 -32.09 -84.67
N ILE A 21 12.91 -31.17 -85.63
CA ILE A 21 12.97 -29.73 -85.37
C ILE A 21 11.85 -29.31 -84.37
N TRP A 22 10.64 -29.81 -84.65
CA TRP A 22 9.48 -29.53 -83.75
C TRP A 22 9.71 -30.10 -82.36
N LEU A 23 10.20 -31.33 -82.25
CA LEU A 23 10.54 -31.95 -80.96
C LEU A 23 11.67 -31.18 -80.24
N GLY A 24 12.65 -30.69 -80.93
CA GLY A 24 13.74 -29.87 -80.44
C GLY A 24 13.23 -28.53 -79.86
N LEU A 25 12.31 -27.88 -80.60
CA LEU A 25 11.69 -26.63 -80.15
C LEU A 25 10.80 -26.84 -78.93
N THR A 26 9.98 -27.89 -78.91
CA THR A 26 9.12 -28.20 -77.73
C THR A 26 9.93 -28.58 -76.48
N LEU A 27 11.02 -29.34 -76.66
CA LEU A 27 11.93 -29.66 -75.55
C LEU A 27 12.68 -28.42 -75.04
N LYS A 28 13.05 -27.50 -75.96
CA LYS A 28 13.65 -26.23 -75.55
C LYS A 28 12.66 -25.36 -74.73
N GLN A 29 11.44 -25.23 -75.25
CA GLN A 29 10.38 -24.48 -74.60
C GLN A 29 10.02 -25.08 -73.24
N ALA A 30 9.89 -26.38 -73.09
CA ALA A 30 9.66 -27.07 -71.81
C ALA A 30 10.81 -26.92 -70.79
N ARG A 31 12.07 -26.76 -71.34
CA ARG A 31 13.21 -26.42 -70.44
C ARG A 31 13.16 -24.99 -69.93
N GLU A 32 12.83 -24.02 -70.79
CA GLU A 32 12.70 -22.61 -70.42
C GLU A 32 11.57 -22.42 -69.43
N ASP A 33 10.40 -23.06 -69.65
CA ASP A 33 9.28 -23.02 -68.75
C ASP A 33 9.63 -23.59 -67.34
N ARG A 34 10.35 -24.72 -67.28
CA ARG A 34 10.83 -25.29 -65.97
C ARG A 34 11.84 -24.40 -65.32
N LEU A 35 12.68 -23.69 -66.03
CA LEU A 35 13.63 -22.74 -65.40
C LEU A 35 12.92 -21.52 -64.82
N VAL A 36 11.90 -21.01 -65.55
CA VAL A 36 11.06 -19.89 -65.03
C VAL A 36 10.27 -20.33 -63.79
N GLU A 37 9.68 -21.55 -63.82
CA GLU A 37 8.93 -22.09 -62.68
C GLU A 37 9.84 -22.35 -61.45
N ALA A 38 11.05 -22.87 -61.67
CA ALA A 38 12.05 -23.07 -60.65
C ALA A 38 12.53 -21.72 -60.02
N ALA A 39 12.73 -20.71 -60.93
CA ALA A 39 13.09 -19.37 -60.46
C ALA A 39 11.97 -18.72 -59.59
N ALA A 40 10.71 -18.84 -60.05
CA ALA A 40 9.56 -18.34 -59.32
C ALA A 40 9.34 -19.08 -57.95
N ALA A 41 9.60 -20.40 -57.93
CA ALA A 41 9.55 -21.18 -56.69
C ALA A 41 10.65 -20.75 -55.69
N LEU A 42 11.85 -20.48 -56.21
CA LEU A 42 12.97 -20.01 -55.38
C LEU A 42 12.71 -18.59 -54.81
N GLU A 43 12.11 -17.71 -55.60
CA GLU A 43 11.69 -16.36 -55.13
C GLU A 43 10.61 -16.44 -54.05
N ARG A 44 9.62 -17.30 -54.25
CA ARG A 44 8.59 -17.53 -53.19
C ARG A 44 9.20 -18.09 -51.93
N GLN A 45 10.13 -19.01 -52.06
CA GLN A 45 10.81 -19.58 -50.89
C GLN A 45 11.64 -18.50 -50.14
N ARG A 46 12.37 -17.64 -50.89
CA ARG A 46 13.08 -16.50 -50.29
C ARG A 46 12.15 -15.54 -49.59
N HIS A 47 11.00 -15.21 -50.18
CA HIS A 47 10.02 -14.33 -49.55
C HIS A 47 9.44 -14.91 -48.24
N LEU A 48 9.15 -16.21 -48.22
CA LEU A 48 8.73 -16.93 -47.04
C LEU A 48 9.82 -16.98 -45.94
N ASP A 49 11.07 -17.18 -46.37
CA ASP A 49 12.21 -17.19 -45.44
C ASP A 49 12.44 -15.78 -44.84
N GLU A 50 12.27 -14.72 -45.64
CA GLU A 50 12.32 -13.32 -45.16
C GLU A 50 11.18 -13.00 -44.18
N GLU A 51 9.95 -13.41 -44.48
CA GLU A 51 8.80 -13.25 -43.58
C GLU A 51 8.99 -14.05 -42.30
N MET A 52 9.46 -15.28 -42.36
CA MET A 52 9.78 -16.10 -41.18
C MET A 52 10.90 -15.48 -40.33
N ALA A 53 11.92 -14.89 -40.97
CA ALA A 53 12.98 -14.18 -40.28
C ALA A 53 12.44 -12.93 -39.58
N ALA A 54 11.55 -12.17 -40.23
CA ALA A 54 10.88 -11.01 -39.62
C ALA A 54 10.03 -11.40 -38.41
N VAL A 55 9.24 -12.47 -38.51
CA VAL A 55 8.44 -12.99 -37.39
C VAL A 55 9.32 -13.45 -36.24
N LYS A 56 10.41 -14.17 -36.50
CA LYS A 56 11.38 -14.56 -35.45
C LYS A 56 12.02 -13.34 -34.76
N THR A 57 12.34 -12.32 -35.55
CA THR A 57 12.91 -11.07 -35.01
C THR A 57 11.90 -10.34 -34.09
N LEU A 58 10.64 -10.30 -34.53
CA LEU A 58 9.55 -9.71 -33.70
C LEU A 58 9.32 -10.52 -32.42
N GLN A 59 9.32 -11.85 -32.51
CA GLN A 59 9.17 -12.73 -31.36
C GLN A 59 10.33 -12.56 -30.37
N ALA A 60 11.57 -12.49 -30.86
CA ALA A 60 12.74 -12.21 -30.04
C ALA A 60 12.65 -10.84 -29.35
N ALA A 61 12.17 -9.80 -30.06
CA ALA A 61 11.97 -8.47 -29.53
C ALA A 61 10.88 -8.43 -28.45
N VAL A 62 9.76 -9.16 -28.63
CA VAL A 62 8.69 -9.27 -27.64
C VAL A 62 9.18 -10.03 -26.40
N THR A 63 9.86 -11.16 -26.59
CA THR A 63 10.44 -11.94 -25.48
C THR A 63 11.44 -11.09 -24.69
N GLY A 64 12.34 -10.39 -25.37
CA GLY A 64 13.29 -9.48 -24.72
C GLY A 64 12.62 -8.32 -23.96
N ARG A 65 11.48 -7.80 -24.45
CA ARG A 65 10.70 -6.79 -23.72
C ARG A 65 9.99 -7.37 -22.50
N ILE A 66 9.49 -8.59 -22.57
CA ILE A 66 8.88 -9.29 -21.42
C ILE A 66 9.94 -9.55 -20.35
N ASP A 67 11.14 -10.01 -20.74
CA ASP A 67 12.24 -10.22 -19.79
C ASP A 67 12.67 -8.91 -19.10
N LEU A 68 12.78 -7.82 -19.85
CA LEU A 68 13.08 -6.50 -19.31
C LEU A 68 11.99 -6.00 -18.37
N LEU A 69 10.71 -6.21 -18.68
CA LEU A 69 9.59 -5.88 -17.81
C LEU A 69 9.62 -6.72 -16.53
N THR A 70 9.84 -8.03 -16.65
CA THR A 70 9.93 -8.94 -15.50
C THR A 70 11.09 -8.53 -14.56
N GLN A 71 12.24 -8.22 -15.16
CA GLN A 71 13.40 -7.73 -14.39
C GLN A 71 13.15 -6.37 -13.73
N SER A 72 12.51 -5.45 -14.46
CA SER A 72 12.14 -4.12 -13.93
C SER A 72 11.12 -4.22 -12.80
N VAL A 73 10.11 -5.08 -12.93
CA VAL A 73 9.12 -5.35 -11.87
C VAL A 73 9.79 -6.00 -10.66
N GLY A 74 10.68 -6.99 -10.87
CA GLY A 74 11.46 -7.62 -9.81
C GLY A 74 12.30 -6.60 -9.05
N GLN A 75 13.07 -5.77 -9.75
CA GLN A 75 13.89 -4.71 -9.13
C GLN A 75 13.08 -3.68 -8.36
N ARG A 76 11.91 -3.30 -8.89
CA ARG A 76 10.99 -2.38 -8.19
C ARG A 76 10.39 -3.03 -6.94
N PHE A 77 10.06 -4.31 -7.00
CA PHE A 77 9.55 -5.06 -5.85
C PHE A 77 10.61 -5.18 -4.75
N ASP A 78 11.84 -5.55 -5.11
CA ASP A 78 12.98 -5.61 -4.18
C ASP A 78 13.27 -4.21 -3.56
N SER A 79 13.21 -3.16 -4.38
CA SER A 79 13.36 -1.78 -3.92
C SER A 79 12.24 -1.36 -2.97
N LEU A 80 10.99 -1.79 -3.22
CA LEU A 80 9.85 -1.53 -2.34
C LEU A 80 10.00 -2.30 -1.01
N GLN A 81 10.40 -3.57 -1.08
CA GLN A 81 10.65 -4.41 0.10
C GLN A 81 11.76 -3.84 0.98
N ASN A 82 12.87 -3.40 0.37
CA ASN A 82 13.96 -2.75 1.07
C ASN A 82 13.53 -1.41 1.68
N ARG A 83 12.79 -0.55 0.95
CA ARG A 83 12.25 0.71 1.47
C ARG A 83 11.29 0.51 2.63
N VAL A 84 10.42 -0.50 2.57
CA VAL A 84 9.51 -0.85 3.68
C VAL A 84 10.32 -1.40 4.85
N GLY A 85 11.31 -2.24 4.60
CA GLY A 85 12.21 -2.78 5.63
C GLY A 85 13.06 -1.69 6.30
N ASP A 86 13.61 -0.78 5.53
CA ASP A 86 14.40 0.36 6.04
C ASP A 86 13.51 1.37 6.77
N GLY A 87 12.33 1.67 6.24
CA GLY A 87 11.36 2.55 6.91
C GLY A 87 10.85 1.98 8.24
N LEU A 88 10.73 0.65 8.36
CA LEU A 88 10.44 -0.02 9.63
C LEU A 88 11.60 0.06 10.61
N LYS A 89 12.85 -0.16 10.14
CA LYS A 89 14.05 -0.03 10.96
C LYS A 89 14.27 1.41 11.43
N ASP A 90 14.08 2.39 10.56
CA ASP A 90 14.20 3.81 10.89
C ASP A 90 13.13 4.24 11.91
N ASN A 91 11.90 3.76 11.78
CA ASN A 91 10.84 3.99 12.77
C ASN A 91 11.15 3.35 14.14
N VAL A 92 11.67 2.12 14.14
CA VAL A 92 12.10 1.45 15.39
C VAL A 92 13.27 2.21 16.01
N LYS A 93 14.23 2.66 15.21
CA LYS A 93 15.35 3.45 15.67
C LYS A 93 14.92 4.81 16.22
N GLU A 94 14.05 5.54 15.51
CA GLU A 94 13.47 6.81 15.95
C GLU A 94 12.66 6.66 17.24
N THR A 95 11.90 5.54 17.35
CA THR A 95 11.16 5.21 18.58
C THR A 95 12.13 4.91 19.73
N THR A 96 13.21 4.15 19.46
CA THR A 96 14.23 3.83 20.47
C THR A 96 15.01 5.08 20.88
N GLU A 97 15.36 5.95 19.93
CA GLU A 97 15.99 7.24 20.21
C GLU A 97 15.06 8.19 20.98
N SER A 98 13.77 8.17 20.67
CA SER A 98 12.75 8.94 21.41
C SER A 98 12.58 8.42 22.82
N LEU A 99 12.59 7.09 23.03
CA LEU A 99 12.58 6.48 24.36
C LEU A 99 13.89 6.76 25.12
N SER A 100 15.02 6.79 24.45
CA SER A 100 16.32 7.15 25.06
C SER A 100 16.34 8.63 25.49
N LYS A 101 15.88 9.55 24.62
CA LYS A 101 15.69 10.97 24.97
C LYS A 101 14.69 11.18 26.08
N LEU A 102 13.68 10.30 26.16
CA LEU A 102 12.73 10.29 27.28
C LEU A 102 13.42 9.93 28.59
N ASN A 103 14.24 8.86 28.59
CA ASN A 103 15.01 8.45 29.76
C ASN A 103 16.00 9.54 30.18
N GLU A 104 16.65 10.20 29.22
CA GLU A 104 17.54 11.31 29.47
C GLU A 104 16.81 12.53 30.07
N ARG A 105 15.61 12.84 29.55
CA ARG A 105 14.74 13.89 30.10
C ARG A 105 14.19 13.52 31.48
N LEU A 106 13.87 12.26 31.73
CA LEU A 106 13.48 11.77 33.06
C LEU A 106 14.63 11.91 34.05
N ALA A 107 15.87 11.60 33.65
CA ALA A 107 17.05 11.83 34.45
C ALA A 107 17.30 13.32 34.74
N VAL A 108 17.05 14.20 33.75
CA VAL A 108 17.11 15.67 33.93
C VAL A 108 16.00 16.15 34.85
N ILE A 109 14.80 15.57 34.76
CA ILE A 109 13.67 15.88 35.65
C ILE A 109 13.99 15.43 37.09
N ASP A 110 14.60 14.26 37.27
CA ASP A 110 15.03 13.76 38.58
C ASP A 110 16.14 14.65 39.19
N ALA A 111 17.07 15.13 38.37
CA ALA A 111 18.08 16.11 38.76
C ALA A 111 17.46 17.49 39.05
N ALA A 112 16.49 17.95 38.25
CA ALA A 112 15.74 19.16 38.46
C ALA A 112 14.87 19.10 39.74
N GLN A 113 14.31 17.92 40.04
CA GLN A 113 13.54 17.68 41.26
C GLN A 113 14.42 17.79 42.51
N LYS A 114 15.69 17.35 42.46
CA LYS A 114 16.69 17.55 43.51
C LYS A 114 17.09 19.02 43.66
N ASN A 115 17.13 19.77 42.53
CA ASN A 115 17.43 21.22 42.54
C ASN A 115 16.23 22.09 42.96
N LEU A 116 14.98 21.61 42.81
CA LEU A 116 13.76 22.30 43.22
C LEU A 116 13.62 22.42 44.74
N SER A 117 14.31 21.59 45.49
CA SER A 117 14.37 21.77 46.97
C SER A 117 15.17 23.00 47.40
N SER A 118 15.99 23.60 46.51
CA SER A 118 16.79 24.81 46.78
C SER A 118 16.14 26.11 46.26
N LEU A 119 15.03 26.05 45.51
CA LEU A 119 14.30 27.20 44.95
C LEU A 119 13.16 27.70 45.86
N THR A 120 13.30 27.59 47.17
CA THR A 120 12.28 28.01 48.15
C THR A 120 11.97 29.51 48.13
N SER A 121 12.76 30.34 47.44
CA SER A 121 12.57 31.78 47.37
C SER A 121 11.66 32.28 46.24
N GLU A 122 11.51 31.51 45.14
CA GLU A 122 10.56 31.87 44.04
C GLU A 122 9.11 31.41 44.33
N VAL A 123 8.91 30.56 45.33
CA VAL A 123 7.61 30.03 45.74
C VAL A 123 6.71 31.11 46.36
N LEU A 124 7.26 32.18 46.91
CA LEU A 124 6.48 33.24 47.52
C LEU A 124 5.63 34.05 46.52
N THR A 125 6.15 34.32 45.34
CA THR A 125 5.42 35.03 44.28
C THR A 125 4.35 34.11 43.63
N LEU A 126 4.63 32.81 43.52
CA LEU A 126 3.67 31.83 42.99
C LEU A 126 2.52 31.59 44.02
N LYS A 127 2.80 31.68 45.33
CA LYS A 127 1.79 31.52 46.37
C LYS A 127 0.70 32.59 46.27
N ASP A 128 1.06 33.83 45.94
CA ASP A 128 0.10 34.94 45.79
C ASP A 128 -0.76 34.81 44.54
N VAL A 129 -0.16 34.37 43.43
CA VAL A 129 -0.89 34.12 42.15
C VAL A 129 -1.82 32.91 42.28
N LEU A 130 -1.43 31.87 43.02
CA LEU A 130 -2.23 30.66 43.22
C LEU A 130 -3.21 30.72 44.40
N SER A 131 -3.25 31.85 45.13
CA SER A 131 -4.22 32.06 46.22
C SER A 131 -5.66 32.17 45.72
N ASN A 132 -5.87 32.62 44.50
CA ASN A 132 -7.18 32.69 43.85
C ASN A 132 -7.56 31.35 43.24
N LYS A 133 -8.73 30.81 43.61
CA LYS A 133 -9.28 29.53 43.11
C LYS A 133 -9.37 29.48 41.56
N GLN A 134 -9.73 30.59 40.92
CA GLN A 134 -9.89 30.68 39.48
C GLN A 134 -8.54 30.63 38.75
N THR A 135 -7.56 31.40 39.23
CA THR A 135 -6.20 31.42 38.68
C THR A 135 -5.51 30.07 38.83
N ARG A 136 -5.72 29.42 39.97
CA ARG A 136 -5.23 28.06 40.25
C ARG A 136 -5.82 27.03 39.31
N GLY A 137 -7.15 27.10 39.02
CA GLY A 137 -7.80 26.24 38.05
C GLY A 137 -7.24 26.43 36.65
N ALA A 138 -7.11 27.69 36.22
CA ALA A 138 -6.55 28.01 34.87
C ALA A 138 -5.09 27.55 34.74
N PHE A 139 -4.26 27.66 35.79
CA PHE A 139 -2.89 27.17 35.78
C PHE A 139 -2.84 25.65 35.62
N GLY A 140 -3.65 24.91 36.38
CA GLY A 140 -3.70 23.44 36.30
C GLY A 140 -4.13 22.97 34.90
N GLN A 141 -5.18 23.59 34.37
CA GLN A 141 -5.67 23.29 33.05
C GLN A 141 -4.65 23.64 31.94
N GLY A 142 -4.04 24.84 31.97
CA GLY A 142 -3.03 25.26 30.98
C GLY A 142 -1.81 24.34 30.97
N ARG A 143 -1.37 23.85 32.15
CA ARG A 143 -0.25 22.88 32.19
C ARG A 143 -0.61 21.53 31.60
N MET A 144 -1.81 21.03 31.85
CA MET A 144 -2.32 19.81 31.21
C MET A 144 -2.43 19.97 29.69
N GLU A 145 -3.00 21.09 29.24
CA GLU A 145 -3.15 21.38 27.81
C GLU A 145 -1.80 21.41 27.09
N ALA A 146 -0.79 22.05 27.69
CA ALA A 146 0.55 22.09 27.11
C ALA A 146 1.13 20.68 26.91
N ILE A 147 1.05 19.81 27.93
CA ILE A 147 1.54 18.44 27.86
C ILE A 147 0.83 17.66 26.74
N ILE A 148 -0.47 17.80 26.62
CA ILE A 148 -1.27 17.06 25.63
C ILE A 148 -1.00 17.55 24.22
N ARG A 149 -0.94 18.87 24.02
CA ARG A 149 -0.66 19.47 22.68
C ARG A 149 0.73 19.10 22.15
N ASP A 150 1.72 19.06 23.04
CA ASP A 150 3.09 18.74 22.63
C ASP A 150 3.27 17.28 22.23
N ALA A 151 2.44 16.36 22.75
CA ALA A 151 2.64 14.94 22.54
C ALA A 151 1.64 14.29 21.60
N LEU A 152 0.41 14.80 21.47
CA LEU A 152 -0.63 14.17 20.64
C LEU A 152 -0.96 14.96 19.38
N PRO A 153 -1.30 14.28 18.28
CA PRO A 153 -1.80 14.93 17.07
C PRO A 153 -3.10 15.70 17.33
N PRO A 154 -3.34 16.86 16.69
CA PRO A 154 -4.50 17.72 16.95
C PRO A 154 -5.86 17.03 16.88
N ASN A 155 -5.99 15.99 16.04
CA ASN A 155 -7.25 15.27 15.85
C ASN A 155 -7.47 14.14 16.88
N SER A 156 -6.55 13.95 17.83
CA SER A 156 -6.63 12.88 18.83
C SER A 156 -7.15 13.36 20.18
N PHE A 157 -7.40 14.65 20.35
CA PHE A 157 -7.91 15.21 21.60
C PHE A 157 -8.79 16.45 21.35
N GLU A 158 -9.61 16.76 22.33
CA GLU A 158 -10.44 17.96 22.33
C GLU A 158 -10.50 18.52 23.78
N PHE A 159 -10.28 19.83 23.94
CA PHE A 159 -10.42 20.48 25.23
C PHE A 159 -11.85 20.98 25.43
N GLN A 160 -12.36 20.86 26.66
CA GLN A 160 -13.68 21.34 27.03
C GLN A 160 -14.82 20.77 26.16
N ALA A 161 -14.66 19.57 25.62
CA ALA A 161 -15.68 18.91 24.80
C ALA A 161 -16.94 18.66 25.65
N THR A 162 -18.11 18.85 25.03
CA THR A 162 -19.38 18.56 25.67
C THR A 162 -19.76 17.10 25.49
N LEU A 163 -19.81 16.32 26.55
CA LEU A 163 -20.29 14.95 26.53
C LEU A 163 -21.82 14.90 26.33
N LYS A 164 -22.34 13.73 25.98
CA LYS A 164 -23.79 13.53 25.74
C LYS A 164 -24.64 13.87 26.98
N ASN A 165 -24.10 13.68 28.18
CA ASN A 165 -24.73 14.05 29.44
C ASN A 165 -24.66 15.56 29.75
N GLY A 166 -24.17 16.39 28.81
CA GLY A 166 -24.03 17.83 28.96
C GLY A 166 -22.87 18.29 29.83
N LYS A 167 -22.05 17.37 30.37
CA LYS A 167 -20.88 17.71 31.18
C LYS A 167 -19.68 18.01 30.29
N ARG A 168 -18.75 18.84 30.78
CA ARG A 168 -17.55 19.27 30.08
C ARG A 168 -16.32 18.94 30.90
N PRO A 169 -15.61 17.85 30.62
CA PRO A 169 -14.29 17.60 31.15
C PRO A 169 -13.26 18.56 30.57
N ASP A 170 -12.13 18.72 31.26
CA ASP A 170 -11.06 19.60 30.78
C ASP A 170 -10.43 19.10 29.48
N CYS A 171 -10.30 17.77 29.29
CA CYS A 171 -9.86 17.19 28.05
C CYS A 171 -10.48 15.81 27.80
N VAL A 172 -10.76 15.52 26.55
CA VAL A 172 -11.08 14.18 26.04
C VAL A 172 -9.99 13.74 25.07
N ILE A 173 -9.55 12.48 25.16
CA ILE A 173 -8.61 11.87 24.24
C ILE A 173 -9.33 10.77 23.47
N HIS A 174 -9.33 10.88 22.14
CA HIS A 174 -9.91 9.89 21.25
C HIS A 174 -8.91 8.74 21.01
N LEU A 175 -9.33 7.54 21.38
CA LEU A 175 -8.53 6.34 21.18
C LEU A 175 -8.80 5.73 19.80
N PRO A 176 -7.79 5.21 19.10
CA PRO A 176 -8.00 4.50 17.86
C PRO A 176 -8.79 3.22 18.11
N ASN A 177 -9.71 2.89 17.21
CA ASN A 177 -10.57 1.69 17.27
C ASN A 177 -11.54 1.60 18.45
N ASP A 178 -11.68 2.65 19.27
CA ASP A 178 -12.69 2.74 20.32
C ASP A 178 -13.36 4.12 20.26
N PRO A 179 -14.68 4.20 20.04
CA PRO A 179 -15.39 5.47 19.97
C PRO A 179 -15.51 6.16 21.33
N ARG A 180 -15.21 5.47 22.41
CA ARG A 180 -15.31 5.99 23.78
C ARG A 180 -14.03 6.74 24.14
N PRO A 181 -14.10 8.05 24.36
CA PRO A 181 -12.93 8.85 24.69
C PRO A 181 -12.46 8.60 26.13
N LEU A 182 -11.14 8.72 26.33
CA LEU A 182 -10.54 8.80 27.66
C LEU A 182 -10.67 10.23 28.20
N ILE A 183 -11.12 10.37 29.43
CA ILE A 183 -11.35 11.66 30.08
C ILE A 183 -10.17 12.04 30.97
N ILE A 184 -9.75 13.31 30.86
CA ILE A 184 -8.77 13.92 31.78
C ILE A 184 -9.39 15.17 32.40
N ASP A 185 -9.30 15.28 33.71
CA ASP A 185 -9.80 16.41 34.44
C ASP A 185 -8.73 16.93 35.42
N ALA A 186 -8.42 18.22 35.37
CA ALA A 186 -7.37 18.83 36.18
C ALA A 186 -7.92 19.29 37.53
N LYS A 187 -7.34 18.79 38.60
CA LYS A 187 -7.70 19.14 39.96
C LYS A 187 -6.47 19.54 40.80
N PHE A 188 -6.55 20.67 41.44
CA PHE A 188 -5.43 21.20 42.19
C PHE A 188 -5.80 21.41 43.68
N PRO A 189 -5.70 20.35 44.52
CA PRO A 189 -6.05 20.42 45.96
C PRO A 189 -4.95 21.15 46.78
N LEU A 190 -4.52 22.33 46.32
CA LEU A 190 -3.41 23.07 46.90
C LEU A 190 -3.69 23.51 48.35
N GLU A 191 -4.90 24.01 48.64
CA GLU A 191 -5.22 24.56 49.98
C GLU A 191 -5.17 23.49 51.05
N SER A 192 -5.77 22.32 50.78
CA SER A 192 -5.82 21.23 51.74
C SER A 192 -4.44 20.62 52.00
N ILE A 193 -3.61 20.47 50.94
CA ILE A 193 -2.24 19.96 51.07
C ILE A 193 -1.32 21.00 51.73
N THR A 194 -1.45 22.30 51.40
CA THR A 194 -0.69 23.37 52.10
C THR A 194 -1.01 23.39 53.58
N ALA A 195 -2.29 23.31 53.97
CA ALA A 195 -2.68 23.23 55.37
C ALA A 195 -2.07 22.00 56.09
N PHE A 196 -1.98 20.85 55.38
CA PHE A 196 -1.33 19.65 55.91
C PHE A 196 0.18 19.84 56.13
N ARG A 197 0.88 20.50 55.20
CA ARG A 197 2.32 20.79 55.29
C ARG A 197 2.65 21.82 56.37
N GLU A 198 1.79 22.83 56.55
CA GLU A 198 2.01 23.95 57.50
C GLU A 198 1.55 23.62 58.92
N ALA A 199 0.84 22.49 59.15
CA ALA A 199 0.36 22.07 60.47
C ALA A 199 1.53 21.80 61.42
N LYS A 200 1.55 22.50 62.55
CA LYS A 200 2.63 22.42 63.56
C LYS A 200 2.26 21.57 64.79
N THR A 201 0.99 21.43 65.05
CA THR A 201 0.48 20.63 66.18
C THR A 201 -0.19 19.36 65.70
N ASP A 202 -0.25 18.32 66.51
CA ASP A 202 -0.91 17.04 66.15
C ASP A 202 -2.40 17.23 65.90
N ASP A 203 -3.06 18.17 66.57
CA ASP A 203 -4.48 18.42 66.30
C ASP A 203 -4.70 19.16 65.00
N GLU A 204 -3.88 20.16 64.66
CA GLU A 204 -3.89 20.80 63.36
C GLU A 204 -3.61 19.75 62.19
N LYS A 205 -2.67 18.84 62.42
CA LYS A 205 -2.35 17.79 61.46
C LYS A 205 -3.52 16.83 61.25
N LYS A 206 -4.21 16.42 62.30
CA LYS A 206 -5.42 15.58 62.19
C LYS A 206 -6.53 16.27 61.40
N LEU A 207 -6.79 17.56 61.71
CA LEU A 207 -7.79 18.35 60.98
C LEU A 207 -7.41 18.53 59.51
N ALA A 208 -6.14 18.81 59.19
CA ALA A 208 -5.66 18.97 57.85
C ALA A 208 -5.74 17.65 57.06
N ILE A 209 -5.39 16.50 57.65
CA ILE A 209 -5.57 15.17 57.07
C ILE A 209 -7.03 14.92 56.71
N ALA A 210 -7.96 15.19 57.62
CA ALA A 210 -9.39 15.01 57.38
C ALA A 210 -9.88 15.92 56.20
N ARG A 211 -9.36 17.15 56.15
CA ARG A 211 -9.68 18.09 55.06
C ARG A 211 -9.17 17.60 53.71
N VAL A 212 -7.90 17.11 53.58
CA VAL A 212 -7.37 16.54 52.37
C VAL A 212 -8.21 15.35 51.92
N ARG A 213 -8.53 14.44 52.85
CA ARG A 213 -9.36 13.25 52.54
C ARG A 213 -10.73 13.64 51.99
N THR A 214 -11.39 14.61 52.57
CA THR A 214 -12.71 15.09 52.14
C THR A 214 -12.62 15.75 50.75
N ASP A 215 -11.66 16.63 50.57
CA ASP A 215 -11.47 17.44 49.38
C ASP A 215 -11.18 16.55 48.18
N VAL A 216 -10.14 15.70 48.27
CA VAL A 216 -9.77 14.81 47.18
C VAL A 216 -10.85 13.75 46.92
N SER A 217 -11.50 13.20 47.98
CA SER A 217 -12.61 12.25 47.78
C SER A 217 -13.79 12.87 47.03
N THR A 218 -14.07 14.15 47.28
CA THR A 218 -15.12 14.88 46.54
C THR A 218 -14.75 15.03 45.06
N HIS A 219 -13.48 15.35 44.77
CA HIS A 219 -13.01 15.41 43.39
C HIS A 219 -13.10 14.05 42.66
N LEU A 220 -12.69 12.96 43.34
CA LEU A 220 -12.81 11.60 42.79
C LEU A 220 -14.27 11.23 42.53
N LYS A 221 -15.18 11.51 43.47
CA LYS A 221 -16.61 11.27 43.28
C LYS A 221 -17.16 12.07 42.10
N ASP A 222 -16.84 13.35 42.02
CA ASP A 222 -17.26 14.24 40.97
C ASP A 222 -16.82 13.73 39.58
N ILE A 223 -15.57 13.29 39.46
CA ILE A 223 -15.04 12.74 38.20
C ILE A 223 -15.76 11.45 37.81
N ALA A 224 -15.92 10.53 38.80
CA ALA A 224 -16.60 9.24 38.55
C ALA A 224 -18.04 9.44 38.06
N GLU A 225 -18.83 10.29 38.77
CA GLU A 225 -20.25 10.50 38.49
C GLU A 225 -20.50 11.34 37.22
N LYS A 226 -19.61 12.29 36.94
CA LYS A 226 -19.80 13.21 35.82
C LYS A 226 -19.25 12.69 34.48
N TYR A 227 -18.15 11.92 34.54
CA TYR A 227 -17.36 11.65 33.34
C TYR A 227 -17.15 10.17 33.00
N ILE A 228 -17.37 9.24 33.96
CA ILE A 228 -17.35 7.80 33.68
C ILE A 228 -18.78 7.35 33.35
N ALA A 229 -19.15 7.45 32.06
CA ALA A 229 -20.48 7.06 31.61
C ALA A 229 -20.38 5.74 30.81
N GLN A 230 -21.12 4.73 31.27
CA GLN A 230 -21.10 3.40 30.65
C GLN A 230 -21.50 3.48 29.18
N GLY A 231 -20.63 2.98 28.29
CA GLY A 231 -20.85 2.98 26.83
C GLY A 231 -20.58 4.31 26.12
N GLU A 232 -20.37 5.42 26.84
CA GLU A 232 -20.09 6.73 26.25
C GLU A 232 -18.63 7.16 26.40
N THR A 233 -18.01 6.83 27.52
CA THR A 233 -16.60 7.12 27.81
C THR A 233 -15.85 5.84 28.16
N GLN A 234 -14.53 5.91 28.24
CA GLN A 234 -13.75 4.82 28.81
C GLN A 234 -14.20 4.57 30.26
N GLU A 235 -14.07 3.32 30.70
CA GLU A 235 -14.38 2.93 32.07
C GLU A 235 -13.37 3.46 33.10
N MET A 236 -12.46 4.29 32.65
CA MET A 236 -11.38 4.89 33.41
C MET A 236 -11.27 6.37 33.08
N ALA A 237 -10.92 7.20 34.06
CA ALA A 237 -10.59 8.60 33.85
C ALA A 237 -9.25 8.95 34.52
N ILE A 238 -8.67 10.07 34.12
CA ILE A 238 -7.43 10.59 34.69
C ILE A 238 -7.76 11.85 35.48
N MET A 239 -7.36 11.89 36.77
CA MET A 239 -7.30 13.08 37.56
C MET A 239 -5.88 13.65 37.52
N PHE A 240 -5.70 14.77 36.85
CA PHE A 240 -4.41 15.42 36.72
C PHE A 240 -4.16 16.39 37.89
N VAL A 241 -3.07 16.18 38.60
CA VAL A 241 -2.58 17.07 39.66
C VAL A 241 -1.39 17.86 39.12
N PRO A 242 -1.48 19.20 38.96
CA PRO A 242 -0.47 19.98 38.22
C PRO A 242 0.82 20.25 39.01
N SER A 243 1.12 19.44 40.01
CA SER A 243 2.31 19.58 40.89
C SER A 243 2.84 18.20 41.28
N GLU A 244 4.12 17.95 40.98
CA GLU A 244 4.81 16.71 41.40
C GLU A 244 4.82 16.56 42.93
N SER A 245 5.10 17.65 43.62
CA SER A 245 5.19 17.61 45.10
C SER A 245 3.86 17.31 45.77
N ILE A 246 2.73 17.83 45.25
CA ILE A 246 1.40 17.52 45.76
C ILE A 246 1.02 16.07 45.44
N TYR A 247 1.38 15.58 44.26
CA TYR A 247 1.20 14.19 43.90
C TYR A 247 1.98 13.26 44.86
N ALA A 248 3.24 13.59 45.13
CA ALA A 248 4.07 12.82 46.06
C ALA A 248 3.45 12.80 47.50
N ASP A 249 3.01 13.94 48.02
CA ASP A 249 2.33 13.97 49.34
C ASP A 249 1.07 13.10 49.39
N LEU A 250 0.26 13.13 48.28
CA LEU A 250 -0.93 12.29 48.21
C LEU A 250 -0.56 10.80 48.20
N HIS A 251 0.51 10.43 47.51
CA HIS A 251 0.96 9.06 47.42
C HIS A 251 1.60 8.55 48.70
N ASP A 252 2.42 9.39 49.37
CA ASP A 252 3.19 9.01 50.55
C ASP A 252 2.38 9.02 51.82
N SER A 253 1.41 9.96 51.93
CA SER A 253 0.69 10.21 53.22
C SER A 253 -0.78 9.81 53.16
N PHE A 254 -1.36 9.51 51.99
CA PHE A 254 -2.79 9.25 51.80
C PHE A 254 -3.08 8.02 50.94
N ASP A 255 -2.45 6.89 51.25
CA ASP A 255 -2.61 5.63 50.49
C ASP A 255 -4.09 5.21 50.34
N GLU A 256 -4.93 5.45 51.34
CA GLU A 256 -6.37 5.18 51.26
C GLU A 256 -7.10 6.00 50.16
N ILE A 257 -6.61 7.22 49.84
CA ILE A 257 -7.14 8.04 48.75
C ILE A 257 -6.75 7.39 47.39
N ILE A 258 -5.51 6.93 47.28
CA ILE A 258 -5.02 6.24 46.08
C ILE A 258 -5.83 4.96 45.84
N GLN A 259 -6.06 4.15 46.89
CA GLN A 259 -6.90 2.97 46.78
C GLN A 259 -8.35 3.29 46.39
N LYS A 260 -8.90 4.38 46.93
CA LYS A 260 -10.24 4.85 46.58
C LYS A 260 -10.33 5.31 45.12
N ALA A 261 -9.32 6.01 44.62
CA ALA A 261 -9.21 6.40 43.20
C ALA A 261 -9.18 5.17 42.31
N GLN A 262 -8.35 4.17 42.64
CA GLN A 262 -8.27 2.92 41.89
C GLN A 262 -9.61 2.16 41.83
N ARG A 263 -10.33 2.06 42.95
CA ARG A 263 -11.68 1.46 43.00
C ARG A 263 -12.68 2.23 42.17
N ALA A 264 -12.55 3.55 42.09
CA ALA A 264 -13.37 4.43 41.26
C ALA A 264 -12.90 4.44 39.79
N ARG A 265 -11.86 3.65 39.45
CA ARG A 265 -11.23 3.63 38.12
C ARG A 265 -10.70 5.01 37.66
N ILE A 266 -10.17 5.75 38.60
CA ILE A 266 -9.55 7.05 38.37
C ILE A 266 -8.06 6.91 38.65
N MET A 267 -7.25 7.24 37.65
CA MET A 267 -5.79 7.31 37.80
C MET A 267 -5.38 8.73 38.15
N ILE A 268 -4.81 8.92 39.36
CA ILE A 268 -4.23 10.20 39.76
C ILE A 268 -2.86 10.30 39.09
N THR A 269 -2.58 11.41 38.43
CA THR A 269 -1.31 11.62 37.68
C THR A 269 -0.69 12.96 38.04
N SER A 270 0.63 12.98 38.14
CA SER A 270 1.48 14.16 38.12
C SER A 270 1.76 14.62 36.69
N PRO A 271 2.42 15.79 36.48
CA PRO A 271 2.85 16.21 35.15
C PRO A 271 3.74 15.20 34.44
N SER A 272 4.71 14.62 35.15
CA SER A 272 5.61 13.60 34.57
C SER A 272 4.87 12.31 34.18
N LEU A 273 3.97 11.85 35.04
CA LEU A 273 3.16 10.67 34.77
C LEU A 273 2.15 10.89 33.63
N LEU A 274 1.53 12.08 33.58
CA LEU A 274 0.66 12.43 32.47
C LEU A 274 1.45 12.46 31.15
N MET A 275 2.63 13.07 31.12
CA MET A 275 3.49 13.09 29.95
C MET A 275 3.81 11.68 29.48
N MET A 276 4.19 10.77 30.37
CA MET A 276 4.47 9.37 30.06
C MET A 276 3.22 8.66 29.51
N ALA A 277 2.06 8.83 30.15
CA ALA A 277 0.82 8.23 29.69
C ALA A 277 0.42 8.72 28.28
N VAL A 278 0.53 10.02 28.03
CA VAL A 278 0.22 10.63 26.73
C VAL A 278 1.19 10.18 25.65
N GLN A 279 2.48 10.00 25.94
CA GLN A 279 3.46 9.45 25.01
C GLN A 279 3.17 7.99 24.67
N MET A 280 2.74 7.17 25.62
CA MET A 280 2.27 5.81 25.35
C MET A 280 1.05 5.83 24.42
N LEU A 281 0.10 6.72 24.67
CA LEU A 281 -1.06 6.90 23.78
C LEU A 281 -0.65 7.37 22.39
N GLN A 282 0.36 8.22 22.25
CA GLN A 282 0.91 8.63 20.96
C GLN A 282 1.40 7.43 20.14
N VAL A 283 2.11 6.49 20.76
CA VAL A 283 2.57 5.26 20.11
C VAL A 283 1.39 4.45 19.61
N ILE A 284 0.36 4.27 20.44
CA ILE A 284 -0.86 3.52 20.08
C ILE A 284 -1.59 4.18 18.90
N VAL A 285 -1.74 5.50 18.92
CA VAL A 285 -2.39 6.27 17.85
C VAL A 285 -1.58 6.18 16.55
N LYS A 286 -0.25 6.28 16.64
CA LYS A 286 0.63 6.14 15.47
C LYS A 286 0.57 4.73 14.86
N ASP A 287 0.62 3.69 15.70
CA ASP A 287 0.54 2.30 15.24
C ASP A 287 -0.80 1.99 14.56
N SER A 288 -1.90 2.47 15.13
CA SER A 288 -3.23 2.30 14.52
C SER A 288 -3.34 2.97 13.15
N ARG A 289 -2.83 4.19 12.99
CA ARG A 289 -2.80 4.88 11.68
C ARG A 289 -1.96 4.13 10.66
N MET A 290 -0.81 3.59 11.07
CA MET A 290 0.04 2.78 10.20
C MET A 290 -0.68 1.52 9.72
N ARG A 291 -1.43 0.84 10.60
CA ARG A 291 -2.24 -0.35 10.24
C ARG A 291 -3.35 0.01 9.26
N GLU A 292 -4.03 1.12 9.45
CA GLU A 292 -5.07 1.61 8.53
C GLU A 292 -4.48 1.91 7.15
N GLN A 293 -3.35 2.61 7.10
CA GLN A 293 -2.64 2.88 5.83
C GLN A 293 -2.16 1.59 5.15
N ALA A 294 -1.61 0.64 5.91
CA ALA A 294 -1.19 -0.65 5.37
C ALA A 294 -2.38 -1.43 4.79
N HIS A 295 -3.54 -1.38 5.42
CA HIS A 295 -4.76 -2.01 4.90
C HIS A 295 -5.23 -1.38 3.59
N LEU A 296 -5.21 -0.05 3.48
CA LEU A 296 -5.52 0.64 2.23
C LEU A 296 -4.56 0.26 1.10
N VAL A 297 -3.26 0.18 1.40
CA VAL A 297 -2.24 -0.28 0.43
C VAL A 297 -2.52 -1.72 -0.02
N GLN A 298 -2.89 -2.62 0.89
CA GLN A 298 -3.25 -4.01 0.54
C GLN A 298 -4.45 -4.08 -0.41
N ILE A 299 -5.47 -3.25 -0.19
CA ILE A 299 -6.64 -3.17 -1.08
C ILE A 299 -6.21 -2.72 -2.50
N GLU A 300 -5.40 -1.67 -2.60
CA GLU A 300 -4.94 -1.18 -3.90
C GLU A 300 -4.03 -2.19 -4.62
N VAL A 301 -3.16 -2.88 -3.91
CA VAL A 301 -2.35 -3.99 -4.47
C VAL A 301 -3.25 -5.11 -4.98
N GLY A 302 -4.32 -5.44 -4.27
CA GLY A 302 -5.32 -6.42 -4.72
C GLY A 302 -5.94 -6.03 -6.08
N LYS A 303 -6.35 -4.78 -6.24
CA LYS A 303 -6.89 -4.27 -7.52
C LYS A 303 -5.88 -4.36 -8.66
N ILE A 304 -4.61 -3.99 -8.40
CA ILE A 304 -3.54 -4.10 -9.40
C ILE A 304 -3.35 -5.56 -9.84
N LEU A 305 -3.39 -6.51 -8.90
CA LEU A 305 -3.26 -7.93 -9.24
C LEU A 305 -4.43 -8.42 -10.10
N ASP A 306 -5.65 -7.96 -9.85
CA ASP A 306 -6.81 -8.29 -10.68
C ASP A 306 -6.69 -7.69 -12.08
N ASP A 307 -6.20 -6.45 -12.22
CA ASP A 307 -5.93 -5.83 -13.51
C ASP A 307 -4.85 -6.58 -14.30
N VAL A 308 -3.79 -7.04 -13.63
CA VAL A 308 -2.74 -7.87 -14.26
C VAL A 308 -3.29 -9.19 -14.75
N ARG A 309 -4.16 -9.86 -13.98
CA ARG A 309 -4.84 -11.09 -14.43
C ARG A 309 -5.69 -10.84 -15.67
N LEU A 310 -6.48 -9.78 -15.66
CA LEU A 310 -7.30 -9.39 -16.82
C LEU A 310 -6.44 -9.10 -18.06
N LEU A 311 -5.30 -8.44 -17.87
CA LEU A 311 -4.34 -8.20 -18.96
C LEU A 311 -3.76 -9.51 -19.51
N SER A 312 -3.40 -10.44 -18.63
CA SER A 312 -2.91 -11.78 -19.01
C SER A 312 -3.93 -12.54 -19.84
N ASP A 313 -5.20 -12.53 -19.44
CA ASP A 313 -6.29 -13.16 -20.19
C ASP A 313 -6.50 -12.53 -21.58
N ARG A 314 -6.36 -11.20 -21.67
CA ARG A 314 -6.46 -10.49 -22.96
C ARG A 314 -5.29 -10.85 -23.89
N VAL A 315 -4.08 -10.98 -23.35
CA VAL A 315 -2.90 -11.41 -24.12
C VAL A 315 -3.10 -12.83 -24.64
N GLY A 316 -3.58 -13.76 -23.82
CA GLY A 316 -3.87 -15.15 -24.26
C GLY A 316 -4.94 -15.22 -25.35
N LYS A 317 -5.98 -14.38 -25.28
CA LYS A 317 -6.98 -14.28 -26.37
C LYS A 317 -6.37 -13.73 -27.65
N LEU A 318 -5.51 -12.72 -27.53
CA LEU A 318 -4.80 -12.15 -28.68
C LEU A 318 -3.91 -13.19 -29.37
N GLU A 319 -3.19 -13.99 -28.60
CA GLU A 319 -2.37 -15.10 -29.10
C GLU A 319 -3.23 -16.11 -29.88
N THR A 320 -4.40 -16.46 -29.36
CA THR A 320 -5.37 -17.33 -30.04
C THR A 320 -5.84 -16.72 -31.36
N HIS A 321 -6.14 -15.43 -31.40
CA HIS A 321 -6.54 -14.74 -32.62
C HIS A 321 -5.41 -14.70 -33.67
N PHE A 322 -4.17 -14.50 -33.24
CA PHE A 322 -3.02 -14.58 -34.17
C PHE A 322 -2.84 -15.98 -34.77
N HIS A 323 -3.02 -17.01 -33.94
CA HIS A 323 -2.96 -18.40 -34.43
C HIS A 323 -4.05 -18.67 -35.47
N GLN A 324 -5.29 -18.27 -35.21
CA GLN A 324 -6.40 -18.41 -36.17
C GLN A 324 -6.15 -17.63 -37.46
N ALA A 325 -5.65 -16.41 -37.36
CA ALA A 325 -5.31 -15.61 -38.55
C ALA A 325 -4.23 -16.30 -39.40
N ASN A 326 -3.20 -16.88 -38.80
CA ASN A 326 -2.18 -17.64 -39.51
C ASN A 326 -2.74 -18.89 -40.18
N GLU A 327 -3.65 -19.62 -39.55
CA GLU A 327 -4.34 -20.75 -40.17
C GLU A 327 -5.17 -20.32 -41.38
N ASP A 328 -5.88 -19.21 -41.29
CA ASP A 328 -6.69 -18.69 -42.38
C ASP A 328 -5.84 -18.20 -43.54
N ILE A 329 -4.71 -17.56 -43.29
CA ILE A 329 -3.71 -17.21 -44.29
C ILE A 329 -3.20 -18.48 -45.03
N SER A 330 -2.89 -19.54 -44.27
CA SER A 330 -2.46 -20.83 -44.85
C SER A 330 -3.52 -21.45 -45.77
N LYS A 331 -4.81 -21.41 -45.35
CA LYS A 331 -5.94 -21.89 -46.17
C LYS A 331 -6.11 -21.06 -47.44
N ILE A 332 -5.96 -19.73 -47.35
CA ILE A 332 -6.01 -18.82 -48.51
C ILE A 332 -4.89 -19.18 -49.49
N THR A 333 -3.66 -19.32 -48.99
CA THR A 333 -2.50 -19.70 -49.84
C THR A 333 -2.77 -21.02 -50.56
N THR A 334 -3.25 -22.05 -49.83
CA THR A 334 -3.59 -23.35 -50.44
C THR A 334 -4.69 -23.22 -51.51
N SER A 335 -5.69 -22.37 -51.27
CA SER A 335 -6.77 -22.13 -52.23
C SER A 335 -6.26 -21.38 -53.47
N THR A 336 -5.37 -20.41 -53.29
CA THR A 336 -4.72 -19.66 -54.36
C THR A 336 -3.89 -20.60 -55.24
N ASP A 337 -3.11 -21.49 -54.68
CA ASP A 337 -2.33 -22.48 -55.41
C ASP A 337 -3.21 -23.43 -56.23
N LYS A 338 -4.35 -23.85 -55.68
CA LYS A 338 -5.34 -24.65 -56.43
C LYS A 338 -5.93 -23.88 -57.61
N ILE A 339 -6.23 -22.60 -57.43
CA ILE A 339 -6.75 -21.73 -58.50
C ILE A 339 -5.69 -21.58 -59.61
N ILE A 340 -4.42 -21.31 -59.26
CA ILE A 340 -3.33 -21.19 -60.21
C ILE A 340 -3.17 -22.47 -61.01
N ARG A 341 -3.10 -23.65 -60.37
CA ARG A 341 -3.00 -24.93 -61.07
C ARG A 341 -4.18 -25.21 -62.00
N ARG A 342 -5.40 -24.80 -61.61
CA ARG A 342 -6.58 -24.93 -62.51
C ARG A 342 -6.49 -23.99 -63.68
N ALA A 343 -6.03 -22.75 -63.50
CA ALA A 343 -5.83 -21.79 -64.59
C ALA A 343 -4.75 -22.26 -65.57
N GLU A 344 -3.63 -22.82 -65.08
CA GLU A 344 -2.60 -23.43 -65.85
C GLU A 344 -3.12 -24.62 -66.72
N LYS A 345 -3.96 -25.48 -66.04
CA LYS A 345 -4.58 -26.61 -66.75
C LYS A 345 -5.53 -26.12 -67.85
N ILE A 346 -6.29 -25.06 -67.64
CA ILE A 346 -7.14 -24.46 -68.68
C ILE A 346 -6.31 -23.84 -69.82
N ALA A 347 -5.20 -23.13 -69.49
CA ALA A 347 -4.33 -22.55 -70.49
C ALA A 347 -3.61 -23.58 -71.39
N THR A 348 -3.42 -24.78 -70.89
CA THR A 348 -2.82 -25.90 -71.64
C THR A 348 -3.84 -26.83 -72.36
N MET A 349 -5.16 -26.60 -72.13
CA MET A 349 -6.21 -27.32 -72.85
C MET A 349 -6.25 -26.87 -74.36
N ASP A 350 -5.97 -27.77 -75.25
CA ASP A 350 -6.09 -27.59 -76.71
C ASP A 350 -7.59 -27.57 -77.04
N LEU A 351 -8.14 -26.43 -77.41
CA LEU A 351 -9.57 -26.22 -77.65
C LEU A 351 -10.04 -26.86 -79.01
N GLU A 352 -9.13 -27.46 -79.73
CA GLU A 352 -9.45 -28.12 -81.06
C GLU A 352 -9.83 -29.60 -80.90
N ASN A 353 -9.77 -30.24 -79.71
CA ASN A 353 -10.12 -31.65 -79.58
C ASN A 353 -10.97 -31.90 -78.28
N PRO A 354 -12.34 -31.93 -78.39
CA PRO A 354 -13.22 -32.02 -77.19
C PRO A 354 -13.47 -33.44 -76.65
N THR A 355 -12.53 -34.37 -76.80
CA THR A 355 -12.69 -35.76 -76.31
C THR A 355 -11.62 -36.11 -75.29
N SER A 356 -11.79 -35.68 -74.06
CA SER A 356 -11.42 -36.43 -72.85
C SER A 356 -11.81 -35.64 -71.56
N ILE A 357 -13.11 -35.50 -71.31
CA ILE A 357 -13.61 -35.23 -69.96
C ILE A 357 -14.04 -36.60 -69.46
N THR A 358 -13.13 -37.33 -68.81
CA THR A 358 -13.50 -38.39 -67.92
C THR A 358 -13.73 -37.72 -66.57
N GLU A 359 -14.97 -37.74 -66.06
CA GLU A 359 -15.36 -37.50 -64.69
C GLU A 359 -14.56 -38.46 -63.81
N ASP A 360 -13.62 -37.92 -63.06
CA ASP A 360 -13.19 -38.55 -61.81
C ASP A 360 -13.85 -37.76 -60.65
N GLY A 361 -15.00 -38.33 -60.23
CA GLY A 361 -15.65 -38.03 -58.98
C GLY A 361 -14.86 -38.64 -57.81
N ASP A 362 -14.75 -37.91 -56.80
CA ASP A 362 -14.84 -38.05 -55.33
C ASP A 362 -13.98 -37.00 -54.62
#